data_f125b0998f92b956fe5f0fe4fab7d064
#
_entry.id   f125b0998f92b956fe5f0fe4fab7d064
#
_cell.length_a   1.000
_cell.length_b   1.000
_cell.length_c   1.000
_cell.angle_alpha   90.00
_cell.angle_beta   90.00
_cell.angle_gamma   90.00
#
_symmetry.space_group_name_H-M   'P 1'
#
loop_
_entity.id
_entity.type
_entity.pdbx_description
1 polymer ?
#
loop_
_entity_poly.entity_id
_entity_poly.type
_entity_poly.pdbx_seq_one_letter_code
_entity_poly.pdbx_strand_id
1 'polypeptide(L)'
;STQFAAIPMNFMNKSGKADYVVSGQWSNKAYKEAAKYGDVKIVASSKDENFSCVPVMDKKEFRPDADYFYICMNETVHGNIIRELPDTGDVPLIADISSCFLSEPIDVTKFGMLYGGAQKNVAPAGLTICIIREDLLGNARDYTPSMLDYKLMADNDSLYNTPPCYTIYICKLVLEWLKENGGLEAMRDRNVKKAELLYNFLDNSKMFKGTVVKKDRSLMNVPFVTESEELNAKFVKEATDAGLVNLKGHRSVGGMRASNYNAMP
;
A
#
# COMPACT_ATOMS: atom_id res chain seq x y z
N SER A 1 5.02 -7.01 6.32
CA SER A 1 5.23 -7.77 5.07
C SER A 1 6.66 -8.27 5.02
N THR A 2 6.86 -9.50 4.55
CA THR A 2 8.20 -10.07 4.30
C THR A 2 8.97 -9.22 3.29
N GLN A 3 8.26 -8.52 2.39
CA GLN A 3 8.87 -7.64 1.40
C GLN A 3 9.66 -6.46 2.00
N PHE A 4 9.32 -6.01 3.22
CA PHE A 4 10.09 -4.97 3.90
C PHE A 4 11.54 -5.38 4.16
N ALA A 5 11.80 -6.67 4.35
CA ALA A 5 13.15 -7.25 4.48
C ALA A 5 13.72 -7.67 3.11
N ALA A 6 12.92 -8.32 2.25
CA ALA A 6 13.39 -8.80 0.96
C ALA A 6 13.88 -7.67 0.04
N ILE A 7 13.18 -6.53 -0.01
CA ILE A 7 13.56 -5.37 -0.84
C ILE A 7 14.99 -4.90 -0.56
N PRO A 8 15.37 -4.52 0.67
CA PRO A 8 16.75 -4.09 0.93
C PRO A 8 17.78 -5.20 0.70
N MET A 9 17.45 -6.47 0.94
CA MET A 9 18.37 -7.58 0.67
C MET A 9 18.64 -7.77 -0.83
N ASN A 10 17.68 -7.47 -1.71
CA ASN A 10 17.83 -7.62 -3.15
C ASN A 10 18.34 -6.36 -3.85
N PHE A 11 18.02 -5.17 -3.35
CA PHE A 11 18.28 -3.94 -4.10
C PHE A 11 19.30 -3.01 -3.45
N MET A 12 19.51 -3.05 -2.13
CA MET A 12 20.42 -2.14 -1.42
C MET A 12 21.85 -2.72 -1.39
N ASN A 13 22.52 -2.81 -2.54
CA ASN A 13 23.80 -3.52 -2.65
C ASN A 13 24.87 -2.84 -3.52
N LYS A 14 24.59 -1.67 -4.09
CA LYS A 14 25.59 -0.87 -4.82
C LYS A 14 26.16 0.21 -3.91
N SER A 15 25.33 1.18 -3.51
CA SER A 15 25.71 2.26 -2.59
C SER A 15 25.40 1.95 -1.13
N GLY A 16 24.51 0.99 -0.88
CA GLY A 16 23.97 0.69 0.45
C GLY A 16 22.99 1.75 0.96
N LYS A 17 22.45 2.60 0.08
CA LYS A 17 21.56 3.72 0.43
C LYS A 17 20.17 3.53 -0.14
N ALA A 18 19.14 3.97 0.59
CA ALA A 18 17.78 4.02 0.07
C ALA A 18 17.00 5.21 0.65
N ASP A 19 16.12 5.78 -0.15
CA ASP A 19 15.28 6.92 0.23
C ASP A 19 13.83 6.48 0.43
N TYR A 20 13.21 6.97 1.51
CA TYR A 20 11.87 6.59 1.92
C TYR A 20 10.96 7.79 2.13
N VAL A 21 9.75 7.71 1.59
CA VAL A 21 8.64 8.60 1.97
C VAL A 21 7.84 7.92 3.07
N VAL A 22 7.68 8.60 4.21
CA VAL A 22 6.93 8.10 5.36
C VAL A 22 5.61 8.85 5.47
N SER A 23 4.59 8.33 4.77
CA SER A 23 3.22 8.88 4.72
C SER A 23 2.25 8.18 5.68
N GLY A 24 2.71 7.17 6.44
CA GLY A 24 1.87 6.47 7.39
C GLY A 24 2.58 5.33 8.11
N GLN A 25 1.77 4.46 8.70
CA GLN A 25 2.28 3.36 9.52
C GLN A 25 3.07 2.32 8.73
N TRP A 26 2.61 2.01 7.49
CA TRP A 26 3.22 0.93 6.71
C TRP A 26 4.54 1.37 6.09
N SER A 27 4.60 2.56 5.52
CA SER A 27 5.87 3.15 5.07
C SER A 27 6.88 3.31 6.20
N ASN A 28 6.44 3.71 7.41
CA ASN A 28 7.31 3.79 8.58
C ASN A 28 7.85 2.42 9.03
N LYS A 29 7.03 1.35 8.95
CA LYS A 29 7.49 -0.01 9.23
C LYS A 29 8.48 -0.49 8.19
N ALA A 30 8.24 -0.20 6.90
CA ALA A 30 9.16 -0.52 5.83
C ALA A 30 10.51 0.18 6.01
N TYR A 31 10.49 1.49 6.31
CA TYR A 31 11.68 2.27 6.65
C TYR A 31 12.50 1.65 7.79
N LYS A 32 11.81 1.36 8.92
CA LYS A 32 12.47 0.77 10.10
C LYS A 32 13.07 -0.60 9.84
N GLU A 33 12.47 -1.38 8.97
CA GLU A 33 13.02 -2.67 8.58
C GLU A 33 14.24 -2.48 7.69
N ALA A 34 14.14 -1.64 6.65
CA ALA A 34 15.23 -1.37 5.72
C ALA A 34 16.48 -0.78 6.41
N ALA A 35 16.28 0.05 7.43
CA ALA A 35 17.38 0.63 8.21
C ALA A 35 18.28 -0.40 8.94
N LYS A 36 17.87 -1.66 9.00
CA LYS A 36 18.71 -2.75 9.51
C LYS A 36 19.75 -3.23 8.49
N TYR A 37 19.57 -2.87 7.23
CA TYR A 37 20.34 -3.39 6.10
C TYR A 37 21.29 -2.36 5.48
N GLY A 38 21.11 -1.05 5.73
CA GLY A 38 21.96 -0.01 5.15
C GLY A 38 21.58 1.40 5.58
N ASP A 39 22.12 2.38 4.88
CA ASP A 39 21.86 3.80 5.12
C ASP A 39 20.53 4.22 4.47
N VAL A 40 19.51 4.38 5.30
CA VAL A 40 18.14 4.72 4.86
C VAL A 40 17.78 6.13 5.34
N LYS A 41 17.40 7.01 4.39
CA LYS A 41 16.97 8.38 4.67
C LYS A 41 15.46 8.50 4.52
N ILE A 42 14.80 9.16 5.48
CA ILE A 42 13.43 9.68 5.29
C ILE A 42 13.56 11.01 4.55
N VAL A 43 13.13 11.05 3.28
CA VAL A 43 13.20 12.25 2.43
C VAL A 43 11.95 13.11 2.51
N ALA A 44 10.85 12.53 2.96
CA ALA A 44 9.60 13.26 3.24
C ALA A 44 8.77 12.49 4.28
N SER A 45 8.09 13.22 5.17
CA SER A 45 7.19 12.62 6.16
C SER A 45 6.06 13.57 6.53
N SER A 46 4.85 13.05 6.68
CA SER A 46 3.70 13.77 7.24
C SER A 46 3.37 13.34 8.68
N LYS A 47 4.37 12.86 9.41
CA LYS A 47 4.20 12.39 10.79
C LYS A 47 3.68 13.49 11.73
N ASP A 48 4.17 14.72 11.56
CA ASP A 48 3.79 15.86 12.40
C ASP A 48 2.35 16.31 12.14
N GLU A 49 1.80 15.98 10.96
CA GLU A 49 0.39 16.13 10.60
C GLU A 49 -0.45 14.87 10.89
N ASN A 50 0.04 13.97 11.75
CA ASN A 50 -0.59 12.69 12.07
C ASN A 50 -0.94 11.86 10.83
N PHE A 51 -0.14 11.98 9.77
CA PHE A 51 -0.36 11.31 8.49
C PHE A 51 -1.71 11.60 7.83
N SER A 52 -2.28 12.77 8.09
CA SER A 52 -3.55 13.21 7.50
C SER A 52 -3.41 13.68 6.05
N CYS A 53 -2.20 13.72 5.52
CA CYS A 53 -1.88 14.11 4.15
C CYS A 53 -0.70 13.33 3.59
N VAL A 54 -0.51 13.40 2.28
CA VAL A 54 0.73 13.02 1.61
C VAL A 54 1.77 14.13 1.88
N PRO A 55 2.99 13.79 2.32
CA PRO A 55 4.02 14.81 2.56
C PRO A 55 4.49 15.44 1.25
N VAL A 56 4.93 16.69 1.33
CA VAL A 56 5.58 17.34 0.19
C VAL A 56 6.93 16.65 -0.07
N MET A 57 7.12 16.19 -1.30
CA MET A 57 8.33 15.52 -1.75
C MET A 57 9.24 16.52 -2.49
N ASP A 58 10.19 17.15 -1.79
CA ASP A 58 11.16 18.05 -2.41
C ASP A 58 12.30 17.22 -3.03
N LYS A 59 12.47 17.33 -4.35
CA LYS A 59 13.51 16.62 -5.10
C LYS A 59 14.94 16.91 -4.60
N LYS A 60 15.16 18.07 -3.96
CA LYS A 60 16.44 18.44 -3.38
C LYS A 60 16.87 17.52 -2.22
N GLU A 61 15.90 16.88 -1.56
CA GLU A 61 16.16 15.94 -0.48
C GLU A 61 16.51 14.54 -0.97
N PHE A 62 16.27 14.23 -2.25
CA PHE A 62 16.49 12.92 -2.83
C PHE A 62 17.97 12.69 -3.11
N ARG A 63 18.45 11.49 -2.80
CA ARG A 63 19.83 11.10 -3.06
C ARG A 63 19.96 10.46 -4.45
N PRO A 64 20.70 11.08 -5.36
CA PRO A 64 20.85 10.54 -6.73
C PRO A 64 21.68 9.24 -6.78
N ASP A 65 22.40 8.93 -5.70
CA ASP A 65 23.18 7.71 -5.53
C ASP A 65 22.47 6.65 -4.68
N ALA A 66 21.19 6.83 -4.37
CA ALA A 66 20.41 5.80 -3.68
C ALA A 66 20.19 4.58 -4.60
N ASP A 67 20.24 3.38 -4.03
CA ASP A 67 19.99 2.13 -4.75
C ASP A 67 18.53 1.99 -5.15
N TYR A 68 17.62 2.57 -4.37
CA TYR A 68 16.18 2.68 -4.68
C TYR A 68 15.48 3.78 -3.86
N PHE A 69 14.31 4.17 -4.35
CA PHE A 69 13.38 5.07 -3.69
C PHE A 69 12.09 4.32 -3.34
N TYR A 70 11.58 4.45 -2.11
CA TYR A 70 10.44 3.67 -1.63
C TYR A 70 9.25 4.53 -1.24
N ILE A 71 8.06 4.11 -1.68
CA ILE A 71 6.77 4.66 -1.26
C ILE A 71 5.79 3.55 -0.83
N CYS A 72 4.91 3.84 0.09
CA CYS A 72 3.66 3.10 0.27
C CYS A 72 2.56 3.90 -0.43
N MET A 73 2.11 3.42 -1.59
CA MET A 73 1.23 4.19 -2.46
C MET A 73 -0.12 4.49 -1.79
N ASN A 74 -0.67 3.53 -1.06
CA ASN A 74 -1.90 3.71 -0.27
C ASN A 74 -1.70 3.25 1.17
N GLU A 75 -1.75 4.16 2.11
CA GLU A 75 -1.64 3.87 3.54
C GLU A 75 -2.96 3.36 4.12
N THR A 76 -3.06 2.06 4.29
CA THR A 76 -4.29 1.36 4.72
C THR A 76 -4.86 1.86 6.04
N VAL A 77 -3.98 2.30 6.97
CA VAL A 77 -4.37 2.73 8.32
C VAL A 77 -4.81 4.19 8.32
N HIS A 78 -4.05 5.04 7.65
CA HIS A 78 -4.26 6.49 7.66
C HIS A 78 -5.16 6.96 6.51
N GLY A 79 -5.34 6.16 5.45
CA GLY A 79 -6.28 6.43 4.36
C GLY A 79 -5.84 7.50 3.37
N ASN A 80 -4.55 7.84 3.35
CA ASN A 80 -3.99 8.69 2.31
C ASN A 80 -3.41 7.86 1.15
N ILE A 81 -3.35 8.45 -0.04
CA ILE A 81 -2.83 7.83 -1.25
C ILE A 81 -1.94 8.80 -2.04
N ILE A 82 -0.77 8.35 -2.46
CA ILE A 82 0.15 9.09 -3.33
C ILE A 82 -0.30 8.89 -4.79
N ARG A 83 -0.82 9.95 -5.43
CA ARG A 83 -1.23 9.95 -6.84
C ARG A 83 -0.17 10.56 -7.74
N GLU A 84 0.52 11.59 -7.24
CA GLU A 84 1.63 12.22 -7.96
C GLU A 84 2.93 11.53 -7.56
N LEU A 85 3.49 10.76 -8.50
CA LEU A 85 4.72 10.01 -8.25
C LEU A 85 5.91 10.95 -8.15
N PRO A 86 6.87 10.70 -7.23
CA PRO A 86 8.11 11.46 -7.15
C PRO A 86 8.96 11.27 -8.43
N ASP A 87 9.57 12.34 -8.91
CA ASP A 87 10.59 12.27 -9.96
C ASP A 87 11.93 11.83 -9.32
N THR A 88 12.20 10.55 -9.34
CA THR A 88 13.39 9.93 -8.75
C THR A 88 14.59 9.89 -9.71
N GLY A 89 14.45 10.41 -10.93
CA GLY A 89 15.48 10.32 -11.96
C GLY A 89 15.79 8.85 -12.31
N ASP A 90 17.07 8.48 -12.25
CA ASP A 90 17.53 7.11 -12.57
C ASP A 90 17.39 6.14 -11.38
N VAL A 91 17.03 6.62 -10.19
CA VAL A 91 16.84 5.79 -8.99
C VAL A 91 15.54 5.00 -9.11
N PRO A 92 15.57 3.65 -9.05
CA PRO A 92 14.38 2.83 -9.18
C PRO A 92 13.32 3.14 -8.11
N LEU A 93 12.09 3.45 -8.54
CA LEU A 93 10.95 3.65 -7.65
C LEU A 93 10.34 2.30 -7.27
N ILE A 94 10.24 2.03 -5.98
CA ILE A 94 9.60 0.84 -5.43
C ILE A 94 8.35 1.23 -4.66
N ALA A 95 7.22 0.57 -4.93
CA ALA A 95 5.97 0.89 -4.28
C ALA A 95 5.23 -0.32 -3.69
N ASP A 96 4.79 -0.17 -2.43
CA ASP A 96 3.78 -1.03 -1.82
C ASP A 96 2.39 -0.58 -2.28
N ILE A 97 1.73 -1.43 -3.05
CA ILE A 97 0.36 -1.20 -3.55
C ILE A 97 -0.66 -2.14 -2.90
N SER A 98 -0.32 -2.79 -1.80
CA SER A 98 -1.16 -3.86 -1.20
C SER A 98 -2.62 -3.46 -0.99
N SER A 99 -2.92 -2.20 -0.64
CA SER A 99 -4.30 -1.78 -0.36
C SER A 99 -4.97 -0.99 -1.49
N CYS A 100 -4.27 -0.78 -2.61
CA CYS A 100 -4.85 -0.21 -3.84
C CYS A 100 -4.59 -1.09 -5.08
N PHE A 101 -4.09 -2.33 -4.88
CA PHE A 101 -3.77 -3.23 -5.97
C PHE A 101 -5.02 -3.51 -6.81
N LEU A 102 -4.95 -3.27 -8.12
CA LEU A 102 -6.06 -3.44 -9.08
C LEU A 102 -7.32 -2.60 -8.75
N SER A 103 -7.19 -1.53 -7.99
CA SER A 103 -8.31 -0.61 -7.73
C SER A 103 -8.53 0.41 -8.85
N GLU A 104 -7.49 0.67 -9.61
CA GLU A 104 -7.45 1.62 -10.73
C GLU A 104 -6.26 1.30 -11.65
N PRO A 105 -6.21 1.81 -12.89
CA PRO A 105 -5.06 1.65 -13.77
C PRO A 105 -3.79 2.29 -13.18
N ILE A 106 -2.67 1.59 -13.36
CA ILE A 106 -1.33 2.03 -12.98
C ILE A 106 -0.38 1.83 -14.16
N ASP A 107 0.42 2.83 -14.49
CA ASP A 107 1.52 2.68 -15.45
C ASP A 107 2.71 2.00 -14.76
N VAL A 108 2.82 0.68 -14.94
CA VAL A 108 3.86 -0.14 -14.32
C VAL A 108 5.27 0.23 -14.78
N THR A 109 5.42 0.86 -15.95
CA THR A 109 6.73 1.25 -16.52
C THR A 109 7.43 2.35 -15.71
N LYS A 110 6.70 3.06 -14.86
CA LYS A 110 7.22 4.09 -13.97
C LYS A 110 7.93 3.54 -12.73
N PHE A 111 7.90 2.22 -12.53
CA PHE A 111 8.41 1.61 -11.31
C PHE A 111 9.53 0.63 -11.61
N GLY A 112 10.50 0.57 -10.70
CA GLY A 112 11.45 -0.54 -10.67
C GLY A 112 10.81 -1.79 -10.06
N MET A 113 9.91 -1.60 -9.07
CA MET A 113 9.13 -2.69 -8.49
C MET A 113 7.80 -2.19 -7.95
N LEU A 114 6.75 -2.95 -8.23
CA LEU A 114 5.47 -2.88 -7.53
C LEU A 114 5.25 -4.19 -6.77
N TYR A 115 4.71 -4.13 -5.57
CA TYR A 115 4.30 -5.34 -4.87
C TYR A 115 3.03 -5.13 -4.05
N GLY A 116 2.29 -6.21 -3.87
CA GLY A 116 1.08 -6.19 -3.06
C GLY A 116 0.77 -7.54 -2.43
N GLY A 117 0.48 -7.53 -1.12
CA GLY A 117 -0.13 -8.66 -0.45
C GLY A 117 -1.57 -8.83 -0.93
N ALA A 118 -1.92 -10.05 -1.35
CA ALA A 118 -3.21 -10.32 -1.99
C ALA A 118 -4.43 -10.14 -1.07
N GLN A 119 -4.25 -10.29 0.26
CA GLN A 119 -5.31 -10.40 1.26
C GLN A 119 -6.25 -9.20 1.40
N LYS A 120 -6.00 -8.11 0.71
CA LYS A 120 -6.84 -6.91 0.77
C LYS A 120 -7.82 -6.82 -0.39
N ASN A 121 -7.30 -6.90 -1.62
CA ASN A 121 -8.10 -6.58 -2.81
C ASN A 121 -8.08 -7.66 -3.91
N VAL A 122 -7.27 -8.71 -3.79
CA VAL A 122 -6.96 -9.62 -4.91
C VAL A 122 -7.25 -11.08 -4.61
N ALA A 123 -6.96 -11.55 -3.37
CA ALA A 123 -7.13 -12.97 -3.00
C ALA A 123 -7.13 -13.12 -1.46
N PRO A 124 -7.30 -14.34 -0.91
CA PRO A 124 -7.03 -14.63 0.50
C PRO A 124 -5.56 -14.39 0.87
N ALA A 125 -5.27 -14.36 2.19
CA ALA A 125 -3.90 -14.27 2.70
C ALA A 125 -3.03 -15.46 2.25
N GLY A 126 -1.71 -15.22 2.12
CA GLY A 126 -0.72 -16.25 1.78
C GLY A 126 -0.05 -16.04 0.42
N LEU A 127 -0.47 -15.06 -0.36
CA LEU A 127 0.12 -14.70 -1.64
C LEU A 127 0.59 -13.25 -1.62
N THR A 128 1.78 -12.99 -2.16
CA THR A 128 2.27 -11.65 -2.50
C THR A 128 2.65 -11.64 -3.97
N ILE A 129 2.16 -10.65 -4.71
CA ILE A 129 2.52 -10.47 -6.12
C ILE A 129 3.58 -9.38 -6.20
N CYS A 130 4.68 -9.67 -6.88
CA CYS A 130 5.80 -8.76 -7.14
C CYS A 130 5.94 -8.58 -8.65
N ILE A 131 5.91 -7.34 -9.13
CA ILE A 131 6.18 -6.96 -10.52
C ILE A 131 7.50 -6.21 -10.48
N ILE A 132 8.54 -6.78 -11.05
CA ILE A 132 9.91 -6.30 -10.92
C ILE A 132 10.50 -6.09 -12.31
N ARG A 133 11.16 -4.96 -12.51
CA ARG A 133 11.91 -4.68 -13.74
C ARG A 133 13.10 -5.64 -13.83
N GLU A 134 13.29 -6.28 -14.97
CA GLU A 134 14.22 -7.40 -15.14
C GLU A 134 15.68 -7.03 -14.81
N ASP A 135 16.10 -5.81 -15.16
CA ASP A 135 17.46 -5.31 -14.91
C ASP A 135 17.80 -5.13 -13.41
N LEU A 136 16.81 -5.20 -12.53
CA LEU A 136 16.99 -5.15 -11.08
C LEU A 136 17.18 -6.52 -10.43
N LEU A 137 16.97 -7.61 -11.18
CA LEU A 137 17.15 -8.97 -10.68
C LEU A 137 18.64 -9.36 -10.63
N GLY A 138 18.99 -10.29 -9.74
CA GLY A 138 20.33 -10.84 -9.65
C GLY A 138 21.33 -10.03 -8.83
N ASN A 139 20.84 -9.07 -8.05
CA ASN A 139 21.67 -8.23 -7.19
C ASN A 139 21.45 -8.53 -5.70
N ALA A 140 20.92 -9.71 -5.36
CA ALA A 140 20.74 -10.09 -3.96
C ALA A 140 22.10 -10.17 -3.23
N ARG A 141 22.09 -9.78 -1.96
CA ARG A 141 23.29 -9.93 -1.10
C ARG A 141 23.55 -11.41 -0.81
N ASP A 142 24.82 -11.78 -0.63
CA ASP A 142 25.25 -13.17 -0.43
C ASP A 142 24.54 -13.89 0.73
N TYR A 143 24.13 -13.15 1.76
CA TYR A 143 23.40 -13.69 2.91
C TYR A 143 21.87 -13.69 2.73
N THR A 144 21.35 -13.30 1.56
CA THR A 144 19.91 -13.30 1.30
C THR A 144 19.39 -14.73 1.32
N PRO A 145 18.40 -15.05 2.17
CA PRO A 145 17.81 -16.38 2.15
C PRO A 145 17.19 -16.69 0.79
N SER A 146 17.36 -17.92 0.30
CA SER A 146 16.86 -18.36 -1.02
C SER A 146 15.38 -18.02 -1.25
N MET A 147 14.55 -18.13 -0.19
CA MET A 147 13.12 -17.81 -0.25
C MET A 147 12.82 -16.31 -0.41
N LEU A 148 13.82 -15.43 -0.27
CA LEU A 148 13.71 -13.99 -0.40
C LEU A 148 14.49 -13.45 -1.61
N ASP A 149 15.19 -14.30 -2.35
CA ASP A 149 15.92 -13.95 -3.57
C ASP A 149 14.97 -13.88 -4.76
N TYR A 150 14.75 -12.66 -5.28
CA TYR A 150 13.84 -12.44 -6.40
C TYR A 150 14.32 -13.08 -7.71
N LYS A 151 15.64 -13.12 -7.95
CA LYS A 151 16.20 -13.78 -9.16
C LYS A 151 15.92 -15.27 -9.12
N LEU A 152 16.17 -15.92 -7.98
CA LEU A 152 15.91 -17.33 -7.80
C LEU A 152 14.42 -17.67 -7.99
N MET A 153 13.52 -16.81 -7.47
CA MET A 153 12.08 -16.97 -7.69
C MET A 153 11.71 -16.80 -9.16
N ALA A 154 12.28 -15.80 -9.86
CA ALA A 154 12.01 -15.54 -11.27
C ALA A 154 12.49 -16.70 -12.16
N ASP A 155 13.69 -17.21 -11.92
CA ASP A 155 14.30 -18.32 -12.69
C ASP A 155 13.55 -19.65 -12.53
N ASN A 156 12.70 -19.76 -11.52
CA ASN A 156 11.88 -20.93 -11.24
C ASN A 156 10.37 -20.66 -11.42
N ASP A 157 9.98 -19.67 -12.22
CA ASP A 157 8.56 -19.33 -12.49
C ASP A 157 7.73 -19.16 -11.20
N SER A 158 8.33 -18.62 -10.13
CA SER A 158 7.76 -18.52 -8.78
C SER A 158 7.41 -19.86 -8.11
N LEU A 159 7.96 -20.98 -8.60
CA LEU A 159 7.72 -22.34 -8.12
C LEU A 159 8.95 -22.96 -7.44
N TYR A 160 9.91 -22.16 -7.00
CA TYR A 160 11.09 -22.64 -6.27
C TYR A 160 10.71 -23.48 -5.03
N ASN A 161 9.62 -23.11 -4.36
CA ASN A 161 8.98 -23.91 -3.31
C ASN A 161 7.53 -24.21 -3.68
N THR A 162 6.90 -25.13 -2.95
CA THR A 162 5.48 -25.46 -3.11
C THR A 162 4.61 -24.20 -2.94
N PRO A 163 3.88 -23.76 -3.98
CA PRO A 163 3.10 -22.54 -3.95
C PRO A 163 1.78 -22.72 -3.18
N PRO A 164 1.15 -21.62 -2.69
CA PRO A 164 -0.17 -21.66 -2.06
C PRO A 164 -1.28 -21.83 -3.12
N CYS A 165 -1.43 -23.03 -3.68
CA CYS A 165 -2.31 -23.34 -4.82
C CYS A 165 -3.72 -22.80 -4.68
N TYR A 166 -4.35 -22.98 -3.51
CA TYR A 166 -5.71 -22.48 -3.28
C TYR A 166 -5.80 -20.96 -3.41
N THR A 167 -4.87 -20.22 -2.81
CA THR A 167 -4.86 -18.75 -2.88
C THR A 167 -4.61 -18.26 -4.30
N ILE A 168 -3.73 -18.93 -5.06
CA ILE A 168 -3.46 -18.64 -6.48
C ILE A 168 -4.72 -18.89 -7.31
N TYR A 169 -5.42 -20.01 -7.07
CA TYR A 169 -6.67 -20.30 -7.75
C TYR A 169 -7.75 -19.24 -7.50
N ILE A 170 -7.94 -18.82 -6.25
CA ILE A 170 -8.88 -17.73 -5.94
C ILE A 170 -8.44 -16.42 -6.58
N CYS A 171 -7.13 -16.12 -6.58
CA CYS A 171 -6.58 -14.95 -7.28
C CYS A 171 -6.97 -14.96 -8.76
N LYS A 172 -6.82 -16.11 -9.45
CA LYS A 172 -7.26 -16.29 -10.84
C LYS A 172 -8.73 -15.92 -11.01
N LEU A 173 -9.62 -16.47 -10.17
CA LEU A 173 -11.05 -16.18 -10.25
C LEU A 173 -11.37 -14.69 -10.05
N VAL A 174 -10.66 -14.01 -9.14
CA VAL A 174 -10.82 -12.56 -8.93
C VAL A 174 -10.35 -11.76 -10.14
N LEU A 175 -9.25 -12.16 -10.78
CA LEU A 175 -8.76 -11.52 -12.00
C LEU A 175 -9.71 -11.72 -13.19
N GLU A 176 -10.30 -12.90 -13.33
CA GLU A 176 -11.32 -13.19 -14.33
C GLU A 176 -12.56 -12.33 -14.07
N TRP A 177 -13.06 -12.30 -12.84
CA TRP A 177 -14.17 -11.44 -12.42
C TRP A 177 -13.90 -9.95 -12.72
N LEU A 178 -12.68 -9.46 -12.45
CA LEU A 178 -12.31 -8.09 -12.76
C LEU A 178 -12.40 -7.80 -14.27
N LYS A 179 -11.90 -8.71 -15.11
CA LYS A 179 -11.99 -8.60 -16.58
C LYS A 179 -13.44 -8.59 -17.07
N GLU A 180 -14.27 -9.50 -16.56
CA GLU A 180 -15.69 -9.60 -16.90
C GLU A 180 -16.48 -8.35 -16.48
N ASN A 181 -16.04 -7.65 -15.43
CA ASN A 181 -16.65 -6.40 -14.96
C ASN A 181 -16.08 -5.13 -15.61
N GLY A 182 -15.42 -5.25 -16.77
CA GLY A 182 -14.95 -4.12 -17.57
C GLY A 182 -13.52 -3.65 -17.26
N GLY A 183 -12.74 -4.45 -16.49
CA GLY A 183 -11.34 -4.17 -16.23
C GLY A 183 -11.10 -3.03 -15.24
N LEU A 184 -9.89 -2.48 -15.29
CA LEU A 184 -9.42 -1.51 -14.29
C LEU A 184 -10.11 -0.15 -14.40
N GLU A 185 -10.45 0.30 -15.60
CA GLU A 185 -11.17 1.57 -15.82
C GLU A 185 -12.56 1.53 -15.20
N ALA A 186 -13.35 0.50 -15.49
CA ALA A 186 -14.67 0.33 -14.93
C ALA A 186 -14.61 0.15 -13.40
N MET A 187 -13.57 -0.54 -12.90
CA MET A 187 -13.36 -0.72 -11.47
C MET A 187 -13.02 0.60 -10.78
N ARG A 188 -12.13 1.42 -11.37
CA ARG A 188 -11.85 2.78 -10.86
C ARG A 188 -13.14 3.59 -10.75
N ASP A 189 -13.96 3.62 -11.80
CA ASP A 189 -15.19 4.41 -11.82
C ASP A 189 -16.18 3.94 -10.74
N ARG A 190 -16.27 2.63 -10.49
CA ARG A 190 -17.03 2.05 -9.38
C ARG A 190 -16.46 2.48 -8.02
N ASN A 191 -15.14 2.38 -7.85
CA ASN A 191 -14.48 2.73 -6.60
C ASN A 191 -14.59 4.23 -6.28
N VAL A 192 -14.52 5.10 -7.29
CA VAL A 192 -14.77 6.54 -7.14
C VAL A 192 -16.17 6.78 -6.61
N LYS A 193 -17.21 6.20 -7.23
CA LYS A 193 -18.61 6.36 -6.78
C LYS A 193 -18.82 5.90 -5.34
N LYS A 194 -18.25 4.77 -4.95
CA LYS A 194 -18.31 4.26 -3.57
C LYS A 194 -17.63 5.20 -2.57
N ALA A 195 -16.43 5.67 -2.91
CA ALA A 195 -15.68 6.57 -2.05
C ALA A 195 -16.39 7.93 -1.93
N GLU A 196 -16.89 8.48 -3.02
CA GLU A 196 -17.64 9.75 -3.04
C GLU A 196 -18.91 9.68 -2.19
N LEU A 197 -19.66 8.58 -2.24
CA LEU A 197 -20.85 8.40 -1.41
C LEU A 197 -20.51 8.58 0.09
N LEU A 198 -19.44 7.93 0.54
CA LEU A 198 -19.04 7.99 1.94
C LEU A 198 -18.39 9.34 2.29
N TYR A 199 -17.50 9.86 1.45
CA TYR A 199 -16.83 11.14 1.71
C TYR A 199 -17.82 12.31 1.68
N ASN A 200 -18.80 12.32 0.77
CA ASN A 200 -19.84 13.33 0.74
C ASN A 200 -20.67 13.32 2.03
N PHE A 201 -20.99 12.14 2.55
CA PHE A 201 -21.64 12.02 3.83
C PHE A 201 -20.78 12.59 4.97
N LEU A 202 -19.51 12.19 5.05
CA LEU A 202 -18.59 12.65 6.09
C LEU A 202 -18.37 14.17 6.05
N ASP A 203 -18.21 14.74 4.85
CA ASP A 203 -17.97 16.18 4.67
C ASP A 203 -19.17 17.05 5.05
N ASN A 204 -20.39 16.51 4.99
CA ASN A 204 -21.62 17.20 5.38
C ASN A 204 -22.12 16.81 6.79
N SER A 205 -21.48 15.85 7.44
CA SER A 205 -21.87 15.38 8.76
C SER A 205 -21.45 16.38 9.86
N LYS A 206 -22.32 16.55 10.84
CA LYS A 206 -22.01 17.29 12.07
C LYS A 206 -21.32 16.40 13.11
N MET A 207 -21.49 15.08 13.02
CA MET A 207 -21.00 14.12 14.00
C MET A 207 -19.67 13.47 13.55
N PHE A 208 -19.55 13.14 12.26
CA PHE A 208 -18.42 12.41 11.74
C PHE A 208 -17.48 13.30 10.95
N LYS A 209 -16.17 13.04 11.06
CA LYS A 209 -15.13 13.76 10.31
C LYS A 209 -14.16 12.78 9.69
N GLY A 210 -13.90 12.92 8.39
CA GLY A 210 -12.78 12.24 7.73
C GLY A 210 -11.45 12.78 8.25
N THR A 211 -10.46 11.90 8.41
CA THR A 211 -9.16 12.28 9.00
C THR A 211 -8.13 12.72 7.96
N VAL A 212 -8.43 12.57 6.66
CA VAL A 212 -7.50 12.86 5.55
C VAL A 212 -7.95 14.08 4.77
N VAL A 213 -7.00 14.95 4.39
CA VAL A 213 -7.26 16.09 3.52
C VAL A 213 -7.81 15.64 2.16
N LYS A 214 -8.74 16.40 1.58
CA LYS A 214 -9.54 15.97 0.41
C LYS A 214 -8.70 15.45 -0.76
N LYS A 215 -7.63 16.16 -1.11
CA LYS A 215 -6.78 15.84 -2.27
C LYS A 215 -6.05 14.49 -2.15
N ASP A 216 -5.80 14.04 -0.91
CA ASP A 216 -4.97 12.86 -0.62
C ASP A 216 -5.81 11.64 -0.17
N ARG A 217 -7.13 11.71 -0.25
CA ARG A 217 -8.05 10.65 0.20
C ARG A 217 -7.94 9.39 -0.63
N SER A 218 -7.84 8.25 0.05
CA SER A 218 -7.89 6.91 -0.56
C SER A 218 -9.29 6.56 -1.04
N LEU A 219 -9.39 5.86 -2.17
CA LEU A 219 -10.65 5.24 -2.61
C LEU A 219 -10.96 3.96 -1.83
N MET A 220 -9.93 3.32 -1.26
CA MET A 220 -10.02 1.99 -0.63
C MET A 220 -10.21 2.01 0.87
N ASN A 221 -9.60 2.99 1.57
CA ASN A 221 -9.58 3.03 3.03
C ASN A 221 -9.99 4.42 3.51
N VAL A 222 -11.14 4.51 4.13
CA VAL A 222 -11.75 5.76 4.60
C VAL A 222 -11.77 5.78 6.12
N PRO A 223 -10.75 6.36 6.78
CA PRO A 223 -10.76 6.57 8.21
C PRO A 223 -11.60 7.80 8.57
N PHE A 224 -12.32 7.68 9.68
CA PHE A 224 -13.15 8.77 10.21
C PHE A 224 -13.30 8.65 11.73
N VAL A 225 -13.67 9.76 12.36
CA VAL A 225 -13.82 9.87 13.81
C VAL A 225 -15.08 10.65 14.15
N THR A 226 -15.51 10.55 15.41
CA THR A 226 -16.44 11.48 16.05
C THR A 226 -15.64 12.42 16.96
N GLU A 227 -16.33 13.25 17.73
CA GLU A 227 -15.70 14.19 18.66
C GLU A 227 -15.07 13.53 19.90
N SER A 228 -15.44 12.27 20.22
CA SER A 228 -14.90 11.56 21.38
C SER A 228 -14.73 10.06 21.16
N GLU A 229 -13.84 9.45 21.94
CA GLU A 229 -13.61 7.99 21.91
C GLU A 229 -14.84 7.20 22.41
N GLU A 230 -15.64 7.77 23.33
CA GLU A 230 -16.89 7.16 23.79
C GLU A 230 -17.90 7.06 22.65
N LEU A 231 -18.03 8.12 21.85
CA LEU A 231 -18.90 8.12 20.68
C LEU A 231 -18.40 7.20 19.57
N ASN A 232 -17.08 7.16 19.36
CA ASN A 232 -16.46 6.18 18.44
C ASN A 232 -16.82 4.75 18.85
N ALA A 233 -16.66 4.41 20.14
CA ALA A 233 -16.95 3.08 20.67
C ALA A 233 -18.44 2.74 20.60
N LYS A 234 -19.32 3.71 20.92
CA LYS A 234 -20.77 3.57 20.81
C LYS A 234 -21.18 3.30 19.38
N PHE A 235 -20.69 4.10 18.41
CA PHE A 235 -20.99 3.91 16.99
C PHE A 235 -20.54 2.52 16.50
N VAL A 236 -19.32 2.09 16.83
CA VAL A 236 -18.81 0.76 16.42
C VAL A 236 -19.71 -0.36 16.93
N LYS A 237 -20.18 -0.25 18.19
CA LYS A 237 -21.09 -1.24 18.77
C LYS A 237 -22.43 -1.25 18.04
N GLU A 238 -23.09 -0.10 17.92
CA GLU A 238 -24.41 0.00 17.28
C GLU A 238 -24.36 -0.40 15.79
N ALA A 239 -23.31 -0.02 15.09
CA ALA A 239 -23.07 -0.44 13.71
C ALA A 239 -22.92 -1.96 13.58
N THR A 240 -22.19 -2.59 14.52
CA THR A 240 -22.03 -4.05 14.55
C THR A 240 -23.37 -4.74 14.83
N ASP A 241 -24.15 -4.23 15.77
CA ASP A 241 -25.49 -4.74 16.10
C ASP A 241 -26.46 -4.60 14.90
N ALA A 242 -26.24 -3.57 14.06
CA ALA A 242 -26.97 -3.36 12.80
C ALA A 242 -26.42 -4.16 11.60
N GLY A 243 -25.41 -5.02 11.79
CA GLY A 243 -24.83 -5.87 10.74
C GLY A 243 -23.67 -5.22 9.97
N LEU A 244 -23.22 -4.02 10.33
CA LEU A 244 -22.07 -3.34 9.73
C LEU A 244 -20.77 -3.73 10.47
N VAL A 245 -20.17 -4.82 10.07
CA VAL A 245 -18.99 -5.39 10.75
C VAL A 245 -17.68 -4.72 10.33
N ASN A 246 -16.65 -4.84 11.18
CA ASN A 246 -15.27 -4.41 10.91
C ASN A 246 -15.06 -2.90 10.69
N LEU A 247 -15.92 -2.03 11.19
CA LEU A 247 -15.77 -0.57 11.12
C LEU A 247 -14.82 -0.01 12.18
N LYS A 248 -14.46 -0.77 13.21
CA LYS A 248 -13.47 -0.31 14.22
C LYS A 248 -12.15 0.05 13.54
N GLY A 249 -11.63 1.24 13.85
CA GLY A 249 -10.35 1.70 13.37
C GLY A 249 -9.18 0.85 13.85
N HIS A 250 -8.00 1.05 13.24
CA HIS A 250 -6.81 0.30 13.63
C HIS A 250 -6.40 0.68 15.06
N ARG A 251 -5.95 -0.31 15.86
CA ARG A 251 -5.57 -0.14 17.28
C ARG A 251 -4.53 0.96 17.54
N SER A 252 -3.76 1.36 16.54
CA SER A 252 -2.72 2.40 16.67
C SER A 252 -3.23 3.82 16.48
N VAL A 253 -4.44 4.02 15.91
CA VAL A 253 -4.98 5.33 15.59
C VAL A 253 -6.40 5.55 16.14
N GLY A 254 -7.08 4.49 16.57
CA GLY A 254 -8.46 4.61 17.09
C GLY A 254 -9.50 4.88 15.99
N GLY A 255 -10.62 5.49 16.38
CA GLY A 255 -11.70 5.88 15.50
C GLY A 255 -12.35 4.73 14.73
N MET A 256 -12.82 5.01 13.54
CA MET A 256 -13.44 4.08 12.61
C MET A 256 -12.72 4.06 11.26
N ARG A 257 -12.89 2.98 10.51
CA ARG A 257 -12.38 2.88 9.14
C ARG A 257 -13.26 1.98 8.30
N ALA A 258 -13.82 2.52 7.23
CA ALA A 258 -14.42 1.72 6.17
C ALA A 258 -13.33 1.29 5.17
N SER A 259 -13.33 0.02 4.77
CA SER A 259 -12.43 -0.53 3.76
C SER A 259 -13.25 -0.99 2.56
N ASN A 260 -13.29 -0.16 1.52
CA ASN A 260 -14.18 -0.29 0.35
C ASN A 260 -13.47 -0.98 -0.81
N TYR A 261 -12.90 -2.17 -0.57
CA TYR A 261 -12.20 -2.90 -1.61
C TYR A 261 -13.11 -3.24 -2.81
N ASN A 262 -12.52 -3.66 -3.93
CA ASN A 262 -13.22 -3.82 -5.21
C ASN A 262 -14.52 -4.62 -5.12
N ALA A 263 -14.53 -5.69 -4.33
CA ALA A 263 -15.68 -6.57 -4.20
C ALA A 263 -16.84 -6.00 -3.34
N MET A 264 -16.61 -4.90 -2.61
CA MET A 264 -17.69 -4.21 -1.89
C MET A 264 -18.65 -3.62 -2.93
N PRO A 265 -19.97 -3.91 -2.87
CA PRO A 265 -20.96 -3.40 -3.83
C PRO A 265 -21.15 -1.90 -3.73
#